data_eecde97c6d7b2b52c5278e66db859ef3
#
_entry.id   eecde97c6d7b2b52c5278e66db859ef3
#
_cell.length_a   1.000
_cell.length_b   1.000
_cell.length_c   1.000
_cell.angle_alpha   90.00
_cell.angle_beta   90.00
_cell.angle_gamma   90.00
#
_symmetry.space_group_name_H-M   'P 1'
#
loop_
_entity.id
_entity.type
_entity.pdbx_description
1 polymer ?
#
loop_
_entity_poly.entity_id
_entity_poly.type
_entity_poly.pdbx_seq_one_letter_code
_entity_poly.pdbx_strand_id
1 'polypeptide(L)'
;EDDSRERRGDKTLHRMYGKELAVNAGDALHIVMWKLLTNNQKIIGEDKTFMVIDEFSQMLNRTVLGQTIESKWTRENKTDLTDKDILLVLESKTGYYTIAGPMRLGAILAGANKLQLAKIYEFGKLLGYCFQIKDDLLDITSDFAGLKKQMGNDIYEGKCTIMLAHLLGSAKLEDKTKLLEILKKTREQKTAVEVVWV
;
A
#
# COMPACT_ATOMS: atom_id res chain seq x y z
N GLU A 1 -10.15 -5.13 1.18
CA GLU A 1 -9.26 -6.04 0.46
C GLU A 1 -8.69 -7.11 1.39
N ASP A 2 -8.10 -6.74 2.53
CA ASP A 2 -7.51 -7.68 3.50
C ASP A 2 -8.55 -8.45 4.31
N ASP A 3 -9.84 -8.22 4.09
CA ASP A 3 -10.98 -8.78 4.84
C ASP A 3 -10.79 -8.76 6.37
N SER A 4 -10.05 -7.78 6.88
CA SER A 4 -9.73 -7.63 8.30
C SER A 4 -11.01 -7.46 9.13
N ARG A 5 -11.10 -8.22 10.22
CA ARG A 5 -12.28 -8.18 11.09
C ARG A 5 -12.32 -6.95 11.98
N GLU A 6 -11.15 -6.49 12.40
CA GLU A 6 -10.97 -5.36 13.30
C GLU A 6 -9.88 -4.43 12.76
N ARG A 7 -10.00 -3.14 13.08
CA ARG A 7 -8.97 -2.14 12.84
C ARG A 7 -8.92 -1.17 14.01
N ARG A 8 -7.76 -0.98 14.60
CA ARG A 8 -7.53 -0.11 15.77
C ARG A 8 -8.42 -0.44 16.97
N GLY A 9 -8.77 -1.73 17.14
CA GLY A 9 -9.61 -2.22 18.24
C GLY A 9 -11.11 -2.24 17.95
N ASP A 10 -11.56 -1.66 16.84
CA ASP A 10 -12.97 -1.65 16.46
C ASP A 10 -13.26 -2.59 15.29
N LYS A 11 -14.49 -3.10 15.20
CA LYS A 11 -14.96 -3.88 14.07
C LYS A 11 -14.94 -3.01 12.80
N THR A 12 -14.50 -3.61 11.69
CA THR A 12 -14.53 -2.92 10.38
C THR A 12 -15.96 -2.72 9.89
N LEU A 13 -16.20 -1.64 9.11
CA LEU A 13 -17.53 -1.31 8.60
C LEU A 13 -18.16 -2.44 7.81
N HIS A 14 -17.40 -3.16 6.98
CA HIS A 14 -17.95 -4.26 6.19
C HIS A 14 -18.36 -5.46 7.06
N ARG A 15 -17.79 -5.62 8.25
CA ARG A 15 -18.22 -6.62 9.23
C ARG A 15 -19.45 -6.20 10.03
N MET A 16 -19.68 -4.90 10.17
CA MET A 16 -20.86 -4.38 10.88
C MET A 16 -22.08 -4.23 9.96
N TYR A 17 -21.85 -3.76 8.71
CA TYR A 17 -22.95 -3.29 7.84
C TYR A 17 -22.96 -3.93 6.45
N GLY A 18 -22.02 -4.83 6.13
CA GLY A 18 -21.87 -5.42 4.81
C GLY A 18 -20.91 -4.63 3.91
N LYS A 19 -20.46 -5.29 2.84
CA LYS A 19 -19.45 -4.75 1.91
C LYS A 19 -20.00 -3.54 1.14
N GLU A 20 -21.22 -3.60 0.69
CA GLU A 20 -21.87 -2.57 -0.12
C GLU A 20 -21.95 -1.23 0.63
N LEU A 21 -22.42 -1.25 1.88
CA LEU A 21 -22.50 -0.04 2.70
C LEU A 21 -21.11 0.49 3.08
N ALA A 22 -20.15 -0.37 3.30
CA ALA A 22 -18.77 0.04 3.58
C ALA A 22 -18.13 0.74 2.38
N VAL A 23 -18.36 0.26 1.16
CA VAL A 23 -17.91 0.90 -0.09
C VAL A 23 -18.58 2.26 -0.24
N ASN A 24 -19.91 2.33 -0.14
CA ASN A 24 -20.65 3.59 -0.23
C ASN A 24 -20.20 4.63 0.80
N ALA A 25 -19.86 4.21 2.01
CA ALA A 25 -19.30 5.11 3.03
C ALA A 25 -17.94 5.68 2.60
N GLY A 26 -17.09 4.87 1.98
CA GLY A 26 -15.82 5.31 1.40
C GLY A 26 -16.01 6.31 0.26
N ASP A 27 -16.95 6.05 -0.64
CA ASP A 27 -17.28 6.96 -1.75
C ASP A 27 -17.82 8.30 -1.25
N ALA A 28 -18.70 8.27 -0.24
CA ALA A 28 -19.21 9.49 0.39
C ALA A 28 -18.10 10.33 1.01
N LEU A 29 -17.16 9.70 1.72
CA LEU A 29 -15.99 10.39 2.30
C LEU A 29 -15.10 10.97 1.20
N HIS A 30 -14.92 10.28 0.09
CA HIS A 30 -14.15 10.77 -1.06
C HIS A 30 -14.81 12.04 -1.66
N ILE A 31 -16.12 12.05 -1.82
CA ILE A 31 -16.87 13.24 -2.30
C ILE A 31 -16.71 14.42 -1.33
N VAL A 32 -16.83 14.16 -0.02
CA VAL A 32 -16.65 15.19 1.02
C VAL A 32 -15.24 15.77 0.98
N MET A 33 -14.22 14.93 0.77
CA MET A 33 -12.83 15.37 0.62
C MET A 33 -12.68 16.39 -0.51
N TRP A 34 -13.20 16.09 -1.71
CA TRP A 34 -13.13 17.03 -2.84
C TRP A 34 -13.82 18.35 -2.54
N LYS A 35 -14.98 18.31 -1.88
CA LYS A 35 -15.68 19.53 -1.45
C LYS A 35 -14.85 20.37 -0.47
N LEU A 36 -14.16 19.71 0.47
CA LEU A 36 -13.27 20.42 1.40
C LEU A 36 -12.09 21.05 0.67
N LEU A 37 -11.45 20.33 -0.25
CA LEU A 37 -10.33 20.84 -1.05
C LEU A 37 -10.72 22.08 -1.85
N THR A 38 -11.87 22.06 -2.53
CA THR A 38 -12.36 23.22 -3.31
C THR A 38 -12.72 24.40 -2.44
N ASN A 39 -13.28 24.17 -1.25
CA ASN A 39 -13.62 25.26 -0.32
C ASN A 39 -12.38 26.00 0.24
N ASN A 40 -11.21 25.38 0.20
CA ASN A 40 -9.95 26.01 0.64
C ASN A 40 -9.56 27.21 -0.21
N GLN A 41 -10.13 27.41 -1.40
CA GLN A 41 -9.90 28.58 -2.24
C GLN A 41 -10.08 29.91 -1.47
N LYS A 42 -11.01 29.95 -0.52
CA LYS A 42 -11.28 31.13 0.32
C LYS A 42 -10.15 31.42 1.32
N ILE A 43 -9.29 30.44 1.60
CA ILE A 43 -8.24 30.52 2.63
C ILE A 43 -6.86 30.69 1.99
N ILE A 44 -6.54 29.88 0.98
CA ILE A 44 -5.21 29.80 0.37
C ILE A 44 -5.12 30.41 -1.04
N GLY A 45 -6.24 30.91 -1.56
CA GLY A 45 -6.35 31.47 -2.90
C GLY A 45 -6.52 30.40 -4.00
N GLU A 46 -6.87 30.87 -5.19
CA GLU A 46 -7.23 30.02 -6.33
C GLU A 46 -6.04 29.16 -6.81
N ASP A 47 -4.92 29.79 -7.11
CA ASP A 47 -3.73 29.11 -7.66
C ASP A 47 -3.24 27.97 -6.77
N LYS A 48 -3.09 28.22 -5.48
CA LYS A 48 -2.65 27.19 -4.52
C LYS A 48 -3.71 26.07 -4.40
N THR A 49 -4.99 26.41 -4.44
CA THR A 49 -6.07 25.42 -4.40
C THR A 49 -6.00 24.48 -5.59
N PHE A 50 -5.78 25.01 -6.81
CA PHE A 50 -5.60 24.17 -7.99
C PHE A 50 -4.36 23.27 -7.89
N MET A 51 -3.23 23.82 -7.42
CA MET A 51 -2.02 23.01 -7.20
C MET A 51 -2.24 21.87 -6.20
N VAL A 52 -2.98 22.11 -5.12
CA VAL A 52 -3.32 21.11 -4.11
C VAL A 52 -4.26 20.05 -4.70
N ILE A 53 -5.28 20.45 -5.45
CA ILE A 53 -6.21 19.54 -6.12
C ILE A 53 -5.49 18.65 -7.12
N ASP A 54 -4.57 19.22 -7.92
CA ASP A 54 -3.77 18.47 -8.89
C ASP A 54 -2.87 17.44 -8.18
N GLU A 55 -2.19 17.83 -7.11
CA GLU A 55 -1.36 16.93 -6.30
C GLU A 55 -2.17 15.79 -5.68
N PHE A 56 -3.36 16.07 -5.13
CA PHE A 56 -4.27 15.04 -4.64
C PHE A 56 -4.74 14.10 -5.75
N SER A 57 -5.07 14.64 -6.92
CA SER A 57 -5.47 13.84 -8.07
C SER A 57 -4.35 12.90 -8.52
N GLN A 58 -3.11 13.39 -8.60
CA GLN A 58 -1.94 12.58 -8.92
C GLN A 58 -1.71 11.49 -7.87
N MET A 59 -1.80 11.84 -6.58
CA MET A 59 -1.64 10.90 -5.47
C MET A 59 -2.65 9.76 -5.54
N LEU A 60 -3.93 10.07 -5.74
CA LEU A 60 -5.00 9.08 -5.84
C LEU A 60 -4.82 8.18 -7.08
N ASN A 61 -4.53 8.77 -8.24
CA ASN A 61 -4.28 8.03 -9.47
C ASN A 61 -3.15 7.01 -9.31
N ARG A 62 -2.02 7.43 -8.77
CA ARG A 62 -0.88 6.54 -8.54
C ARG A 62 -1.24 5.42 -7.58
N THR A 63 -1.91 5.76 -6.47
CA THR A 63 -2.32 4.78 -5.46
C THR A 63 -3.25 3.71 -6.04
N VAL A 64 -4.27 4.13 -6.80
CA VAL A 64 -5.21 3.19 -7.45
C VAL A 64 -4.49 2.29 -8.45
N LEU A 65 -3.59 2.84 -9.27
CA LEU A 65 -2.81 2.04 -10.23
C LEU A 65 -1.91 1.03 -9.53
N GLY A 66 -1.16 1.45 -8.50
CA GLY A 66 -0.30 0.56 -7.72
C GLY A 66 -1.08 -0.57 -7.06
N GLN A 67 -2.21 -0.24 -6.43
CA GLN A 67 -3.11 -1.21 -5.81
C GLN A 67 -3.70 -2.18 -6.84
N THR A 68 -4.09 -1.69 -8.02
CA THR A 68 -4.64 -2.52 -9.09
C THR A 68 -3.60 -3.52 -9.62
N ILE A 69 -2.36 -3.06 -9.82
CA ILE A 69 -1.26 -3.91 -10.27
C ILE A 69 -0.97 -5.00 -9.23
N GLU A 70 -0.82 -4.65 -7.97
CA GLU A 70 -0.58 -5.61 -6.89
C GLU A 70 -1.70 -6.63 -6.78
N SER A 71 -2.96 -6.18 -6.77
CA SER A 71 -4.13 -7.07 -6.71
C SER A 71 -4.19 -8.03 -7.90
N LYS A 72 -3.82 -7.54 -9.10
CA LYS A 72 -3.73 -8.39 -10.28
C LYS A 72 -2.65 -9.45 -10.13
N TRP A 73 -1.45 -9.08 -9.70
CA TRP A 73 -0.33 -10.02 -9.49
C TRP A 73 -0.68 -11.08 -8.45
N THR A 74 -1.27 -10.67 -7.32
CA THR A 74 -1.74 -11.60 -6.28
C THR A 74 -2.78 -12.59 -6.83
N ARG A 75 -3.76 -12.10 -7.58
CA ARG A 75 -4.81 -12.94 -8.18
C ARG A 75 -4.26 -13.93 -9.22
N GLU A 76 -3.25 -13.52 -9.98
CA GLU A 76 -2.58 -14.34 -11.00
C GLU A 76 -1.48 -15.23 -10.42
N ASN A 77 -1.21 -15.15 -9.10
CA ASN A 77 -0.08 -15.79 -8.42
C ASN A 77 1.24 -15.51 -9.15
N LYS A 78 1.44 -14.25 -9.54
CA LYS A 78 2.61 -13.83 -10.29
C LYS A 78 3.83 -13.76 -9.38
N THR A 79 4.81 -14.61 -9.61
CA THR A 79 6.03 -14.76 -8.78
C THR A 79 7.32 -14.45 -9.53
N ASP A 80 7.25 -14.15 -10.82
CA ASP A 80 8.37 -13.79 -11.69
C ASP A 80 8.60 -12.26 -11.75
N LEU A 81 8.43 -11.59 -10.61
CA LEU A 81 8.58 -10.14 -10.48
C LEU A 81 10.04 -9.76 -10.27
N THR A 82 10.45 -8.68 -10.91
CA THR A 82 11.75 -8.04 -10.68
C THR A 82 11.68 -7.05 -9.52
N ASP A 83 12.82 -6.71 -8.92
CA ASP A 83 12.90 -5.66 -7.90
C ASP A 83 12.29 -4.34 -8.40
N LYS A 84 12.46 -4.02 -9.70
CA LYS A 84 11.89 -2.81 -10.31
C LYS A 84 10.37 -2.83 -10.31
N ASP A 85 9.77 -3.98 -10.58
CA ASP A 85 8.31 -4.16 -10.57
C ASP A 85 7.78 -3.92 -9.16
N ILE A 86 8.40 -4.53 -8.16
CA ILE A 86 8.01 -4.39 -6.77
C ILE A 86 8.19 -2.95 -6.29
N LEU A 87 9.35 -2.34 -6.54
CA LEU A 87 9.61 -0.95 -6.17
C LEU A 87 8.64 0.02 -6.83
N LEU A 88 8.20 -0.23 -8.08
CA LEU A 88 7.17 0.56 -8.73
C LEU A 88 5.84 0.52 -7.98
N VAL A 89 5.44 -0.65 -7.49
CA VAL A 89 4.21 -0.80 -6.69
C VAL A 89 4.37 -0.13 -5.33
N LEU A 90 5.50 -0.34 -4.65
CA LEU A 90 5.78 0.31 -3.35
C LEU A 90 5.75 1.83 -3.47
N GLU A 91 6.33 2.40 -4.54
CA GLU A 91 6.28 3.84 -4.82
C GLU A 91 4.84 4.30 -5.04
N SER A 92 4.15 3.64 -5.96
CA SER A 92 2.83 4.10 -6.41
C SER A 92 1.76 3.96 -5.33
N LYS A 93 1.73 2.81 -4.64
CA LYS A 93 0.72 2.49 -3.65
C LYS A 93 0.99 3.15 -2.30
N THR A 94 2.20 3.02 -1.76
CA THR A 94 2.49 3.41 -0.38
C THR A 94 3.37 4.65 -0.31
N GLY A 95 4.48 4.68 -1.04
CA GLY A 95 5.49 5.75 -0.94
C GLY A 95 4.91 7.11 -1.29
N TYR A 96 4.16 7.19 -2.38
CA TYR A 96 3.57 8.46 -2.80
C TYR A 96 2.44 8.91 -1.86
N TYR A 97 1.46 8.06 -1.64
CA TYR A 97 0.30 8.36 -0.80
C TYR A 97 0.66 8.67 0.67
N THR A 98 1.58 7.90 1.24
CA THR A 98 1.88 7.99 2.67
C THR A 98 2.92 9.06 2.99
N ILE A 99 3.87 9.32 2.10
CA ILE A 99 5.04 10.16 2.40
C ILE A 99 5.23 11.26 1.36
N ALA A 100 5.52 10.94 0.10
CA ALA A 100 5.89 11.94 -0.89
C ALA A 100 4.77 12.95 -1.17
N GLY A 101 3.53 12.51 -1.34
CA GLY A 101 2.37 13.35 -1.60
C GLY A 101 2.10 14.33 -0.46
N PRO A 102 1.95 13.88 0.80
CA PRO A 102 1.77 14.78 1.95
C PRO A 102 2.91 15.79 2.11
N MET A 103 4.17 15.40 1.91
CA MET A 103 5.30 16.32 1.94
C MET A 103 5.21 17.37 0.83
N ARG A 104 4.84 16.95 -0.40
CA ARG A 104 4.66 17.86 -1.52
C ARG A 104 3.49 18.82 -1.31
N LEU A 105 2.38 18.35 -0.74
CA LEU A 105 1.25 19.21 -0.36
C LEU A 105 1.67 20.31 0.62
N GLY A 106 2.40 19.95 1.66
CA GLY A 106 2.95 20.92 2.60
C GLY A 106 3.88 21.93 1.93
N ALA A 107 4.73 21.47 1.03
CA ALA A 107 5.64 22.31 0.26
C ALA A 107 4.92 23.25 -0.72
N ILE A 108 3.85 22.80 -1.38
CA ILE A 108 2.99 23.63 -2.23
C ILE A 108 2.39 24.77 -1.43
N LEU A 109 1.84 24.47 -0.26
CA LEU A 109 1.29 25.50 0.64
C LEU A 109 2.33 26.49 1.10
N ALA A 110 3.56 26.04 1.31
CA ALA A 110 4.72 26.89 1.65
C ALA A 110 5.29 27.68 0.46
N GLY A 111 4.78 27.48 -0.77
CA GLY A 111 5.21 28.20 -1.96
C GLY A 111 6.44 27.61 -2.65
N ALA A 112 6.71 26.31 -2.49
CA ALA A 112 7.82 25.65 -3.15
C ALA A 112 7.69 25.67 -4.69
N ASN A 113 8.81 25.88 -5.36
CA ASN A 113 8.89 25.82 -6.82
C ASN A 113 8.99 24.38 -7.34
N LYS A 114 8.87 24.19 -8.67
CA LYS A 114 8.89 22.87 -9.30
C LYS A 114 10.15 22.05 -8.98
N LEU A 115 11.32 22.68 -8.91
CA LEU A 115 12.58 21.99 -8.61
C LEU A 115 12.59 21.48 -7.14
N GLN A 116 12.09 22.29 -6.21
CA GLN A 116 11.96 21.89 -4.81
C GLN A 116 10.97 20.73 -4.66
N LEU A 117 9.82 20.80 -5.35
CA LEU A 117 8.83 19.73 -5.36
C LEU A 117 9.39 18.40 -5.94
N ALA A 118 10.24 18.49 -6.96
CA ALA A 118 10.90 17.31 -7.52
C ALA A 118 11.89 16.67 -6.52
N LYS A 119 12.67 17.48 -5.81
CA LYS A 119 13.60 16.99 -4.77
C LYS A 119 12.85 16.36 -3.58
N ILE A 120 11.76 16.96 -3.16
CA ILE A 120 10.89 16.41 -2.10
C ILE A 120 10.29 15.07 -2.54
N TYR A 121 9.88 14.96 -3.79
CA TYR A 121 9.40 13.70 -4.33
C TYR A 121 10.45 12.59 -4.27
N GLU A 122 11.67 12.83 -4.76
CA GLU A 122 12.74 11.84 -4.72
C GLU A 122 13.08 11.40 -3.29
N PHE A 123 13.15 12.34 -2.36
CA PHE A 123 13.35 12.03 -0.93
C PHE A 123 12.18 11.20 -0.37
N GLY A 124 10.94 11.66 -0.59
CA GLY A 124 9.75 10.98 -0.10
C GLY A 124 9.57 9.59 -0.69
N LYS A 125 9.96 9.38 -1.95
CA LYS A 125 9.98 8.07 -2.62
C LYS A 125 10.92 7.11 -1.89
N LEU A 126 12.17 7.50 -1.65
CA LEU A 126 13.15 6.66 -0.97
C LEU A 126 12.73 6.33 0.46
N LEU A 127 12.20 7.32 1.19
CA LEU A 127 11.67 7.08 2.52
C LEU A 127 10.44 6.17 2.51
N GLY A 128 9.63 6.25 1.46
CA GLY A 128 8.49 5.36 1.21
C GLY A 128 8.91 3.91 1.01
N TYR A 129 10.00 3.68 0.26
CA TYR A 129 10.57 2.33 0.13
C TYR A 129 11.02 1.79 1.49
N CYS A 130 11.78 2.58 2.26
CA CYS A 130 12.22 2.17 3.59
C CYS A 130 11.04 1.85 4.52
N PHE A 131 9.99 2.66 4.47
CA PHE A 131 8.79 2.48 5.28
C PHE A 131 8.09 1.15 4.94
N GLN A 132 7.83 0.90 3.65
CA GLN A 132 7.09 -0.31 3.25
C GLN A 132 7.93 -1.57 3.43
N ILE A 133 9.21 -1.57 3.05
CA ILE A 133 10.10 -2.71 3.28
C ILE A 133 10.19 -3.02 4.78
N LYS A 134 10.19 -2.00 5.64
CA LYS A 134 10.16 -2.21 7.10
C LYS A 134 8.83 -2.81 7.57
N ASP A 135 7.70 -2.38 7.01
CA ASP A 135 6.37 -2.94 7.32
C ASP A 135 6.30 -4.43 6.91
N ASP A 136 6.73 -4.74 5.69
CA ASP A 136 6.78 -6.10 5.17
C ASP A 136 7.74 -7.00 6.01
N LEU A 137 8.88 -6.46 6.44
CA LEU A 137 9.81 -7.16 7.32
C LEU A 137 9.19 -7.43 8.70
N LEU A 138 8.47 -6.48 9.26
CA LEU A 138 7.76 -6.64 10.53
C LEU A 138 6.65 -7.70 10.43
N ASP A 139 6.01 -7.85 9.27
CA ASP A 139 5.00 -8.89 9.06
C ASP A 139 5.55 -10.31 9.24
N ILE A 140 6.82 -10.55 8.89
CA ILE A 140 7.46 -11.87 9.00
C ILE A 140 8.34 -12.03 10.25
N THR A 141 8.75 -10.94 10.92
CA THR A 141 9.73 -11.02 12.03
C THR A 141 9.14 -10.62 13.39
N SER A 142 7.99 -9.94 13.42
CA SER A 142 7.57 -9.33 14.68
C SER A 142 6.65 -10.18 15.50
N ASP A 143 7.15 -10.46 16.69
CA ASP A 143 6.41 -10.77 17.90
C ASP A 143 5.91 -9.46 18.57
N PHE A 144 5.57 -8.44 17.76
CA PHE A 144 5.23 -7.12 18.27
C PHE A 144 3.81 -7.13 18.84
N ALA A 145 3.72 -7.35 20.14
CA ALA A 145 2.47 -7.43 20.91
C ALA A 145 1.51 -6.23 20.75
N GLY A 146 1.95 -5.13 20.11
CA GLY A 146 1.13 -3.95 19.82
C GLY A 146 0.41 -3.97 18.48
N LEU A 147 0.88 -4.75 17.51
CA LEU A 147 0.20 -4.96 16.24
C LEU A 147 -0.55 -6.29 16.32
N LYS A 148 -1.84 -6.27 16.56
CA LYS A 148 -2.73 -7.44 16.57
C LYS A 148 -2.91 -8.05 15.17
N LYS A 149 -1.84 -8.10 14.36
CA LYS A 149 -1.82 -8.74 13.05
C LYS A 149 -1.27 -10.15 13.21
N GLN A 150 -1.84 -11.08 12.48
CA GLN A 150 -1.29 -12.43 12.33
C GLN A 150 0.05 -12.33 11.60
N MET A 151 1.11 -12.90 12.17
CA MET A 151 2.42 -12.97 11.53
C MET A 151 2.35 -13.71 10.19
N GLY A 152 3.07 -13.21 9.18
CA GLY A 152 3.05 -13.77 7.82
C GLY A 152 1.77 -13.49 7.04
N ASN A 153 1.05 -12.43 7.38
CA ASN A 153 -0.21 -12.10 6.71
C ASN A 153 -0.01 -11.90 5.20
N ASP A 154 1.08 -11.29 4.76
CA ASP A 154 1.40 -11.11 3.35
C ASP A 154 1.61 -12.46 2.62
N ILE A 155 2.18 -13.44 3.30
CA ILE A 155 2.32 -14.82 2.78
C ILE A 155 0.93 -15.47 2.67
N TYR A 156 0.07 -15.32 3.68
CA TYR A 156 -1.30 -15.81 3.62
C TYR A 156 -2.06 -15.22 2.44
N GLU A 157 -1.89 -13.94 2.15
CA GLU A 157 -2.54 -13.24 1.04
C GLU A 157 -1.91 -13.54 -0.32
N GLY A 158 -0.72 -14.13 -0.35
CA GLY A 158 0.00 -14.44 -1.59
C GLY A 158 0.63 -13.19 -2.24
N LYS A 159 0.93 -12.16 -1.44
CA LYS A 159 1.65 -10.98 -1.90
C LYS A 159 3.11 -11.31 -2.17
N CYS A 160 3.62 -10.90 -3.32
CA CYS A 160 5.03 -11.02 -3.65
C CYS A 160 5.78 -9.77 -3.14
N THR A 161 6.20 -9.80 -1.87
CA THR A 161 7.06 -8.77 -1.29
C THR A 161 8.49 -8.86 -1.84
N ILE A 162 9.31 -7.82 -1.62
CA ILE A 162 10.72 -7.83 -2.07
C ILE A 162 11.52 -8.95 -1.42
N MET A 163 11.23 -9.30 -0.15
CA MET A 163 11.86 -10.44 0.53
C MET A 163 11.48 -11.75 -0.13
N LEU A 164 10.21 -11.94 -0.45
CA LEU A 164 9.72 -13.16 -1.11
C LEU A 164 10.29 -13.30 -2.53
N ALA A 165 10.38 -12.21 -3.28
CA ALA A 165 11.02 -12.22 -4.60
C ALA A 165 12.50 -12.60 -4.51
N HIS A 166 13.23 -12.05 -3.53
CA HIS A 166 14.62 -12.42 -3.27
C HIS A 166 14.76 -13.90 -2.88
N LEU A 167 13.90 -14.40 -2.01
CA LEU A 167 13.87 -15.81 -1.62
C LEU A 167 13.64 -16.72 -2.84
N LEU A 168 12.65 -16.40 -3.67
CA LEU A 168 12.35 -17.14 -4.91
C LEU A 168 13.53 -17.14 -5.90
N GLY A 169 14.30 -16.04 -5.95
CA GLY A 169 15.49 -15.91 -6.78
C GLY A 169 16.70 -16.71 -6.29
N SER A 170 16.83 -16.88 -4.97
CA SER A 170 18.01 -17.47 -4.33
C SER A 170 17.81 -18.92 -3.81
N ALA A 171 16.57 -19.38 -3.67
CA ALA A 171 16.24 -20.69 -3.15
C ALA A 171 16.70 -21.83 -4.08
N LYS A 172 17.07 -22.97 -3.49
CA LYS A 172 17.33 -24.20 -4.22
C LYS A 172 16.06 -24.68 -4.92
N LEU A 173 16.21 -25.46 -6.00
CA LEU A 173 15.09 -25.91 -6.83
C LEU A 173 13.98 -26.60 -6.03
N GLU A 174 14.36 -27.46 -5.09
CA GLU A 174 13.41 -28.19 -4.24
C GLU A 174 12.59 -27.24 -3.36
N ASP A 175 13.26 -26.33 -2.64
CA ASP A 175 12.61 -25.33 -1.79
C ASP A 175 11.76 -24.35 -2.62
N LYS A 176 12.26 -23.95 -3.79
CA LYS A 176 11.50 -23.09 -4.71
C LYS A 176 10.21 -23.74 -5.19
N THR A 177 10.25 -25.04 -5.50
CA THR A 177 9.05 -25.78 -5.93
C THR A 177 8.02 -25.80 -4.82
N LYS A 178 8.43 -26.15 -3.60
CA LYS A 178 7.55 -26.16 -2.42
C LYS A 178 6.99 -24.76 -2.11
N LEU A 179 7.84 -23.72 -2.18
CA LEU A 179 7.43 -22.34 -1.98
C LEU A 179 6.34 -21.93 -2.97
N LEU A 180 6.51 -22.22 -4.27
CA LEU A 180 5.53 -21.93 -5.30
C LEU A 180 4.21 -22.68 -5.10
N GLU A 181 4.26 -23.92 -4.59
CA GLU A 181 3.05 -24.68 -4.25
C GLU A 181 2.29 -24.03 -3.09
N ILE A 182 2.99 -23.57 -2.04
CA ILE A 182 2.38 -22.88 -0.91
C ILE A 182 1.74 -21.55 -1.37
N LEU A 183 2.46 -20.77 -2.17
CA LEU A 183 1.98 -19.47 -2.63
C LEU A 183 0.73 -19.55 -3.51
N LYS A 184 0.57 -20.64 -4.29
CA LYS A 184 -0.63 -20.88 -5.12
C LYS A 184 -1.90 -21.20 -4.33
N LYS A 185 -1.77 -21.58 -3.07
CA LYS A 185 -2.93 -21.88 -2.21
C LYS A 185 -3.72 -20.62 -1.89
N THR A 186 -5.03 -20.74 -1.72
CA THR A 186 -5.84 -19.66 -1.17
C THR A 186 -5.48 -19.43 0.30
N ARG A 187 -5.88 -18.28 0.86
CA ARG A 187 -5.64 -17.95 2.27
C ARG A 187 -6.10 -19.08 3.22
N GLU A 188 -7.28 -19.62 2.96
CA GLU A 188 -7.91 -20.67 3.79
C GLU A 188 -7.22 -22.04 3.66
N GLN A 189 -6.51 -22.27 2.57
CA GLN A 189 -5.77 -23.52 2.32
C GLN A 189 -4.34 -23.49 2.88
N LYS A 190 -3.80 -22.30 3.19
CA LYS A 190 -2.48 -22.17 3.78
C LYS A 190 -2.53 -22.50 5.27
N THR A 191 -1.68 -23.42 5.71
CA THR A 191 -1.54 -23.77 7.12
C THR A 191 -0.49 -22.89 7.81
N ALA A 192 -0.61 -22.73 9.14
CA ALA A 192 0.39 -21.98 9.91
C ALA A 192 1.79 -22.58 9.79
N VAL A 193 1.90 -23.90 9.67
CA VAL A 193 3.19 -24.60 9.49
C VAL A 193 3.84 -24.22 8.15
N GLU A 194 3.05 -24.12 7.09
CA GLU A 194 3.54 -23.70 5.78
C GLU A 194 4.00 -22.23 5.76
N VAL A 195 3.25 -21.36 6.41
CA VAL A 195 3.59 -19.94 6.49
C VAL A 195 4.85 -19.70 7.32
N VAL A 196 5.02 -20.44 8.42
CA VAL A 196 6.26 -20.39 9.23
C VAL A 196 7.46 -20.99 8.49
N TRP A 197 7.23 -21.96 7.60
CA TRP A 197 8.30 -22.55 6.80
C TRP A 197 8.81 -21.57 5.72
N VAL A 198 7.93 -20.74 5.13
CA VAL A 198 8.30 -19.68 4.16
C VAL A 198 9.12 -18.58 4.83
#